data_5f706c5e671cb01eea319aa565d034cd
#
_entry.id   5f706c5e671cb01eea319aa565d034cd
#
_cell.length_a   1.000
_cell.length_b   1.000
_cell.length_c   1.000
_cell.angle_alpha   90.00
_cell.angle_beta   90.00
_cell.angle_gamma   90.00
#
_symmetry.space_group_name_H-M   'P 1'
#
loop_
_entity.id
_entity.type
_entity.pdbx_description
1 polymer ?
#
loop_
_entity_poly.entity_id
_entity_poly.type
_entity_poly.pdbx_seq_one_letter_code
_entity_poly.pdbx_strand_id
1 'polypeptide(L)'
;MLGKYKAVLALLLLIILVPLTLLMTLGLWVPTLAGIWLPLGTRIALDESPRITRKGLIIPDLRYLVGDCQLAHITNASLSHPSRWLLNVGTVELDSACLAKLPQTAQSPAAPKTLAQWQAMLPNTWINIDKLIFSPWQEWQGKLSLALTSDIQQLRYQGEKVKFQGQLKGQQLTVSELDVVAFENQPPVKLVGEFTMPLVPDGLPVSGHATATLNLPQEPSLVDAELDWQENSGQLIVLARDNGDPLLDLPWQITRQQLTVSDGRWSWPYAGFPLSGRLGVKVDNWQAGLENALVSGRLSVLTQGQAGKGNAVLNFGPGKLSMDNSQLPLQLTGEAKQADLILYARLPAQLSGSLSDPTLTFEPGALLRSKGRVIDSLDIDEIRWPLAGVKVTQRGVDGRLQAILQAHENELGDFVLHMDGLANDFLPDAGRWQWRYWGKGSFTPMNATWDVAGKGEWHDSTITLTDLSTGFDQLQYGTMTVEKPRLILDKPVVWGRDAQHPSFSGALSLDAGQTLFTGGSVLPPSTLKFSVDGRDPTYFLFKGDLHAGEIGPVRVNGRWDGIRLRGNAWWPKQSLTVFQPLAPPDWKMNLRDGELYAQVAFSAAPEQGFRAGGHGVLKGGSAWMPDN
;
A
#
# COMPACT_ATOMS: atom_id res chain seq x y z
N MET A 1 -11.30 12.35 95.70
CA MET A 1 -10.46 11.55 94.78
C MET A 1 -11.17 11.07 93.55
N LEU A 2 -12.51 10.96 93.49
CA LEU A 2 -13.25 10.45 92.32
C LEU A 2 -13.22 11.35 91.05
N GLY A 3 -12.99 12.68 91.18
CA GLY A 3 -12.98 13.60 90.03
C GLY A 3 -11.76 13.48 89.12
N LYS A 4 -10.58 13.14 89.67
CA LYS A 4 -9.33 12.98 88.86
C LYS A 4 -9.33 11.72 87.99
N TYR A 5 -9.97 10.65 88.45
CA TYR A 5 -10.11 9.41 87.65
C TYR A 5 -11.08 9.57 86.46
N LYS A 6 -12.15 10.38 86.62
CA LYS A 6 -13.06 10.66 85.52
C LYS A 6 -12.42 11.50 84.44
N ALA A 7 -11.56 12.47 84.81
CA ALA A 7 -10.80 13.28 83.81
C ALA A 7 -9.75 12.47 83.07
N VAL A 8 -9.03 11.58 83.74
CA VAL A 8 -8.04 10.68 83.11
C VAL A 8 -8.75 9.65 82.26
N LEU A 9 -9.91 9.10 82.66
CA LEU A 9 -10.68 8.18 81.82
C LEU A 9 -11.25 8.87 80.55
N ALA A 10 -11.75 10.13 80.72
CA ALA A 10 -12.21 10.92 79.56
C ALA A 10 -11.10 11.27 78.60
N LEU A 11 -9.90 11.61 79.12
CA LEU A 11 -8.71 11.87 78.28
C LEU A 11 -8.25 10.61 77.58
N LEU A 12 -8.21 9.45 78.22
CA LEU A 12 -7.90 8.16 77.65
C LEU A 12 -8.93 7.76 76.59
N LEU A 13 -10.21 7.95 76.82
CA LEU A 13 -11.28 7.73 75.85
C LEU A 13 -11.15 8.64 74.63
N LEU A 14 -10.79 9.91 74.84
CA LEU A 14 -10.58 10.89 73.79
C LEU A 14 -9.33 10.54 72.94
N ILE A 15 -8.25 10.09 73.59
CA ILE A 15 -7.02 9.62 72.89
C ILE A 15 -7.28 8.36 72.09
N ILE A 16 -8.23 7.51 72.43
CA ILE A 16 -8.61 6.31 71.70
C ILE A 16 -9.68 6.60 70.65
N LEU A 17 -10.70 7.39 70.99
CA LEU A 17 -11.85 7.69 70.12
C LEU A 17 -11.48 8.62 68.96
N VAL A 18 -10.60 9.60 69.12
CA VAL A 18 -10.19 10.53 68.05
C VAL A 18 -9.41 9.82 66.97
N PRO A 19 -8.37 9.01 67.26
CA PRO A 19 -7.72 8.21 66.23
C PRO A 19 -8.66 7.19 65.57
N LEU A 20 -9.58 6.57 66.36
CA LEU A 20 -10.50 5.59 65.80
C LEU A 20 -11.53 6.23 64.87
N THR A 21 -12.04 7.42 65.20
CA THR A 21 -12.93 8.19 64.32
C THR A 21 -12.20 8.72 63.09
N LEU A 22 -10.96 9.18 63.21
CA LEU A 22 -10.12 9.56 62.10
C LEU A 22 -9.84 8.36 61.17
N LEU A 23 -9.60 7.19 61.74
CA LEU A 23 -9.41 5.94 60.97
C LEU A 23 -10.70 5.49 60.27
N MET A 24 -11.86 5.62 60.93
CA MET A 24 -13.16 5.26 60.33
C MET A 24 -13.63 6.26 59.24
N THR A 25 -13.18 7.49 59.29
CA THR A 25 -13.53 8.56 58.32
C THR A 25 -12.46 8.83 57.28
N LEU A 26 -11.47 7.95 57.12
CA LEU A 26 -10.41 8.04 56.14
C LEU A 26 -10.93 8.34 54.71
N GLY A 27 -12.03 7.72 54.32
CA GLY A 27 -12.65 7.91 53.00
C GLY A 27 -13.21 9.32 52.77
N LEU A 28 -13.50 10.09 53.84
CA LEU A 28 -14.06 11.43 53.73
C LEU A 28 -12.99 12.54 53.69
N TRP A 29 -11.97 12.43 54.54
CA TRP A 29 -11.00 13.52 54.68
C TRP A 29 -9.73 13.32 53.81
N VAL A 30 -9.37 12.09 53.44
CA VAL A 30 -8.22 11.85 52.56
C VAL A 30 -8.36 12.53 51.20
N PRO A 31 -9.49 12.43 50.46
CA PRO A 31 -9.68 13.17 49.22
C PRO A 31 -9.61 14.69 49.44
N THR A 32 -10.16 15.19 50.54
CA THR A 32 -10.17 16.63 50.83
C THR A 32 -8.79 17.17 51.13
N LEU A 33 -8.00 16.46 51.95
CA LEU A 33 -6.60 16.84 52.21
C LEU A 33 -5.70 16.68 51.00
N ALA A 34 -5.88 15.60 50.22
CA ALA A 34 -5.18 15.43 48.97
C ALA A 34 -5.45 16.58 48.01
N GLY A 35 -6.68 17.09 47.98
CA GLY A 35 -7.07 18.23 47.14
C GLY A 35 -6.28 19.52 47.42
N ILE A 36 -5.69 19.69 48.60
CA ILE A 36 -4.83 20.85 48.95
C ILE A 36 -3.49 20.79 48.17
N TRP A 37 -3.02 19.60 47.85
CA TRP A 37 -1.73 19.35 47.19
C TRP A 37 -1.86 19.08 45.70
N LEU A 38 -3.09 18.88 45.22
CA LEU A 38 -3.36 18.58 43.80
C LEU A 38 -3.48 19.87 42.99
N PRO A 39 -3.14 19.82 41.68
CA PRO A 39 -3.37 20.94 40.78
C PRO A 39 -4.83 21.39 40.75
N LEU A 40 -5.07 22.68 40.56
CA LEU A 40 -6.41 23.25 40.41
C LEU A 40 -7.18 22.53 39.29
N GLY A 41 -8.42 22.12 39.55
CA GLY A 41 -9.24 21.41 38.57
C GLY A 41 -9.06 19.88 38.58
N THR A 42 -8.24 19.36 39.50
CA THR A 42 -8.09 17.91 39.70
C THR A 42 -8.66 17.48 41.04
N ARG A 43 -9.13 16.23 41.12
CA ARG A 43 -9.67 15.67 42.36
C ARG A 43 -9.41 14.16 42.44
N ILE A 44 -9.34 13.66 43.67
CA ILE A 44 -9.35 12.23 43.96
C ILE A 44 -10.76 11.84 44.41
N ALA A 45 -11.27 10.75 43.89
CA ALA A 45 -12.47 10.08 44.34
C ALA A 45 -12.11 8.68 44.84
N LEU A 46 -12.73 8.25 45.93
CA LEU A 46 -12.58 6.93 46.54
C LEU A 46 -13.96 6.27 46.55
N ASP A 47 -14.12 5.15 45.89
CA ASP A 47 -15.38 4.38 45.88
C ASP A 47 -15.50 3.53 47.16
N GLU A 48 -14.37 3.06 47.66
CA GLU A 48 -14.28 2.33 48.93
C GLU A 48 -13.32 3.04 49.90
N SER A 49 -13.68 2.99 51.19
CA SER A 49 -12.87 3.61 52.23
C SER A 49 -11.53 2.91 52.41
N PRO A 50 -10.41 3.66 52.46
CA PRO A 50 -9.10 3.11 52.78
C PRO A 50 -9.10 2.40 54.14
N ARG A 51 -8.25 1.36 54.26
CA ARG A 51 -8.15 0.54 55.48
C ARG A 51 -6.70 0.50 55.97
N ILE A 52 -6.50 0.75 57.25
CA ILE A 52 -5.18 0.58 57.88
C ILE A 52 -5.10 -0.83 58.46
N THR A 53 -4.08 -1.56 58.08
CA THR A 53 -3.80 -2.91 58.56
C THR A 53 -2.42 -2.96 59.23
N ARG A 54 -2.08 -4.08 59.86
CA ARG A 54 -0.74 -4.29 60.44
C ARG A 54 0.37 -4.24 59.37
N LYS A 55 0.03 -4.44 58.08
CA LYS A 55 0.98 -4.44 56.94
C LYS A 55 1.06 -3.09 56.23
N GLY A 56 0.21 -2.13 56.60
CA GLY A 56 0.17 -0.80 55.97
C GLY A 56 -1.22 -0.32 55.62
N LEU A 57 -1.28 0.74 54.82
CA LEU A 57 -2.49 1.33 54.30
C LEU A 57 -2.94 0.60 53.03
N ILE A 58 -4.16 0.18 52.93
CA ILE A 58 -4.79 -0.42 51.77
C ILE A 58 -5.83 0.56 51.21
N ILE A 59 -5.74 0.86 49.92
CA ILE A 59 -6.67 1.68 49.16
C ILE A 59 -7.27 0.76 48.09
N PRO A 60 -8.53 0.29 48.27
CA PRO A 60 -9.13 -0.66 47.35
C PRO A 60 -9.40 -0.07 45.97
N ASP A 61 -9.90 1.17 45.94
CA ASP A 61 -10.28 1.88 44.70
C ASP A 61 -9.96 3.37 44.82
N LEU A 62 -9.30 3.92 43.82
CA LEU A 62 -8.96 5.34 43.75
C LEU A 62 -9.08 5.82 42.29
N ARG A 63 -9.83 6.88 42.08
CA ARG A 63 -9.92 7.56 40.78
C ARG A 63 -9.30 8.95 40.86
N TYR A 64 -8.45 9.26 39.90
CA TYR A 64 -7.90 10.58 39.70
C TYR A 64 -8.59 11.25 38.51
N LEU A 65 -9.27 12.34 38.80
CA LEU A 65 -10.14 13.05 37.87
C LEU A 65 -9.53 14.41 37.51
N VAL A 66 -9.59 14.78 36.24
CA VAL A 66 -9.26 16.10 35.71
C VAL A 66 -10.55 16.71 35.15
N GLY A 67 -11.18 17.63 35.89
CA GLY A 67 -12.56 18.04 35.61
C GLY A 67 -13.49 16.83 35.71
N ASP A 68 -14.16 16.51 34.61
CA ASP A 68 -15.02 15.32 34.48
C ASP A 68 -14.35 14.11 33.81
N CYS A 69 -13.05 14.23 33.46
CA CYS A 69 -12.30 13.18 32.77
C CYS A 69 -11.54 12.32 33.81
N GLN A 70 -11.70 11.00 33.75
CA GLN A 70 -10.97 10.06 34.60
C GLN A 70 -9.59 9.78 34.00
N LEU A 71 -8.56 10.50 34.46
CA LEU A 71 -7.20 10.34 34.01
C LEU A 71 -6.57 9.01 34.43
N ALA A 72 -6.84 8.62 35.71
CA ALA A 72 -6.33 7.35 36.22
C ALA A 72 -7.37 6.65 37.10
N HIS A 73 -7.43 5.33 36.99
CA HIS A 73 -8.16 4.45 37.89
C HIS A 73 -7.18 3.43 38.48
N ILE A 74 -7.10 3.41 39.79
CA ILE A 74 -6.15 2.61 40.56
C ILE A 74 -6.94 1.66 41.47
N THR A 75 -6.69 0.37 41.34
CA THR A 75 -7.33 -0.64 42.15
C THR A 75 -6.32 -1.47 42.94
N ASN A 76 -6.71 -1.87 44.14
CA ASN A 76 -5.93 -2.71 45.05
C ASN A 76 -4.51 -2.14 45.36
N ALA A 77 -4.45 -0.84 45.69
CA ALA A 77 -3.21 -0.22 46.12
C ALA A 77 -2.93 -0.50 47.59
N SER A 78 -1.68 -0.81 47.92
CA SER A 78 -1.21 -0.99 49.31
C SER A 78 0.12 -0.25 49.53
N LEU A 79 0.16 0.56 50.57
CA LEU A 79 1.34 1.32 50.98
C LEU A 79 1.87 0.78 52.30
N SER A 80 3.11 0.36 52.35
CA SER A 80 3.78 -0.16 53.55
C SER A 80 5.18 0.44 53.70
N HIS A 81 5.73 0.38 54.90
CA HIS A 81 7.08 0.90 55.21
C HIS A 81 7.87 -0.08 56.11
N PRO A 82 8.29 -1.24 55.58
CA PRO A 82 9.11 -2.17 56.37
C PRO A 82 10.53 -1.64 56.66
N SER A 83 11.25 -1.16 55.69
CA SER A 83 12.55 -0.46 55.77
C SER A 83 12.64 0.70 54.77
N ARG A 84 11.69 0.76 53.86
CA ARG A 84 11.54 1.74 52.81
C ARG A 84 10.05 1.80 52.43
N TRP A 85 9.61 2.87 51.78
CA TRP A 85 8.26 2.95 51.26
C TRP A 85 8.06 1.93 50.14
N LEU A 86 7.05 1.09 50.27
CA LEU A 86 6.68 0.09 49.26
C LEU A 86 5.21 0.30 48.87
N LEU A 87 4.99 0.72 47.65
CA LEU A 87 3.68 0.87 47.05
C LEU A 87 3.46 -0.28 46.06
N ASN A 88 2.53 -1.18 46.39
CA ASN A 88 2.09 -2.21 45.45
C ASN A 88 0.68 -1.87 44.97
N VAL A 89 0.45 -1.97 43.68
CA VAL A 89 -0.83 -1.66 43.04
C VAL A 89 -1.21 -2.83 42.12
N GLY A 90 -2.45 -3.28 42.24
CA GLY A 90 -2.96 -4.35 41.38
C GLY A 90 -3.12 -3.88 39.95
N THR A 91 -3.98 -2.87 39.75
CA THR A 91 -4.21 -2.34 38.40
C THR A 91 -4.17 -0.81 38.40
N VAL A 92 -3.57 -0.25 37.35
CA VAL A 92 -3.62 1.17 37.02
C VAL A 92 -4.11 1.29 35.56
N GLU A 93 -5.23 1.93 35.37
CA GLU A 93 -5.76 2.29 34.07
C GLU A 93 -5.53 3.78 33.84
N LEU A 94 -4.83 4.15 32.78
CA LEU A 94 -4.56 5.54 32.39
C LEU A 94 -5.29 5.86 31.09
N ASP A 95 -6.01 6.99 31.07
CA ASP A 95 -6.63 7.50 29.85
C ASP A 95 -5.81 8.67 29.29
N SER A 96 -5.15 8.40 28.16
CA SER A 96 -4.29 9.37 27.48
C SER A 96 -5.07 10.58 26.95
N ALA A 97 -6.35 10.43 26.61
CA ALA A 97 -7.18 11.54 26.15
C ALA A 97 -7.42 12.60 27.25
N CYS A 98 -7.36 12.17 28.53
CA CYS A 98 -7.47 13.09 29.67
C CYS A 98 -6.18 13.86 29.97
N LEU A 99 -5.02 13.41 29.49
CA LEU A 99 -3.74 14.09 29.70
C LEU A 99 -3.74 15.50 29.10
N ALA A 100 -4.36 15.69 27.95
CA ALA A 100 -4.48 16.99 27.29
C ALA A 100 -5.32 18.01 28.09
N LYS A 101 -6.14 17.54 29.04
CA LYS A 101 -7.00 18.36 29.91
C LYS A 101 -6.33 18.74 31.23
N LEU A 102 -5.12 18.25 31.50
CA LEU A 102 -4.36 18.65 32.69
C LEU A 102 -4.14 20.15 32.65
N PRO A 103 -4.45 20.88 33.74
CA PRO A 103 -4.22 22.31 33.82
C PRO A 103 -2.73 22.57 33.64
N GLN A 104 -2.37 23.37 32.64
CA GLN A 104 -1.01 23.86 32.50
C GLN A 104 -0.75 24.76 33.69
N THR A 105 0.04 24.30 34.64
CA THR A 105 0.50 25.13 35.74
C THR A 105 1.24 26.33 35.20
N ALA A 106 0.73 27.53 35.45
CA ALA A 106 1.46 28.76 35.19
C ALA A 106 2.87 28.58 35.76
N GLN A 107 3.89 28.73 34.91
CA GLN A 107 5.29 28.55 35.30
C GLN A 107 5.55 29.34 36.58
N SER A 108 5.81 28.63 37.67
CA SER A 108 6.24 29.27 38.90
C SER A 108 7.57 29.98 38.65
N PRO A 109 7.75 31.23 39.08
CA PRO A 109 8.99 31.97 38.84
C PRO A 109 10.22 31.41 39.58
N ALA A 110 10.10 30.30 40.27
CA ALA A 110 11.22 29.61 40.90
C ALA A 110 12.16 29.01 39.87
N ALA A 111 13.45 29.22 40.00
CA ALA A 111 14.46 28.62 39.15
C ALA A 111 14.27 27.08 39.09
N PRO A 112 14.36 26.44 37.90
CA PRO A 112 14.21 25.00 37.78
C PRO A 112 15.23 24.28 38.66
N LYS A 113 14.76 23.27 39.42
CA LYS A 113 15.65 22.47 40.27
C LYS A 113 16.63 21.68 39.41
N THR A 114 17.86 21.58 39.88
CA THR A 114 18.87 20.73 39.22
C THR A 114 18.50 19.26 39.34
N LEU A 115 19.01 18.42 38.44
CA LEU A 115 18.80 16.99 38.47
C LEU A 115 19.20 16.39 39.85
N ALA A 116 20.34 16.81 40.40
CA ALA A 116 20.79 16.40 41.72
C ALA A 116 19.83 16.84 42.85
N GLN A 117 19.30 18.05 42.80
CA GLN A 117 18.30 18.53 43.77
C GLN A 117 17.00 17.74 43.66
N TRP A 118 16.59 17.41 42.44
CA TRP A 118 15.40 16.59 42.19
C TRP A 118 15.60 15.16 42.74
N GLN A 119 16.75 14.51 42.46
CA GLN A 119 17.09 13.18 42.98
C GLN A 119 17.13 13.16 44.50
N ALA A 120 17.72 14.18 45.14
CA ALA A 120 17.81 14.29 46.60
C ALA A 120 16.45 14.45 47.28
N MET A 121 15.42 14.89 46.56
CA MET A 121 14.05 14.99 47.06
C MET A 121 13.23 13.71 46.97
N LEU A 122 13.72 12.72 46.20
CA LEU A 122 13.00 11.47 46.01
C LEU A 122 12.97 10.68 47.34
N PRO A 123 11.78 10.26 47.81
CA PRO A 123 11.68 9.35 48.93
C PRO A 123 12.25 7.99 48.53
N ASN A 124 12.87 7.27 49.46
CA ASN A 124 13.27 5.90 49.25
C ASN A 124 12.02 5.00 49.09
N THR A 125 11.56 4.87 47.86
CA THR A 125 10.26 4.27 47.51
C THR A 125 10.40 3.25 46.39
N TRP A 126 9.75 2.12 46.54
CA TRP A 126 9.58 1.13 45.49
C TRP A 126 8.09 1.06 45.14
N ILE A 127 7.82 1.13 43.84
CA ILE A 127 6.45 1.09 43.30
C ILE A 127 6.39 -0.12 42.38
N ASN A 128 5.44 -1.02 42.63
CA ASN A 128 5.16 -2.16 41.80
C ASN A 128 3.70 -2.07 41.36
N ILE A 129 3.47 -2.13 40.04
CA ILE A 129 2.14 -2.17 39.44
C ILE A 129 2.05 -3.50 38.69
N ASP A 130 1.10 -4.36 39.10
CA ASP A 130 0.94 -5.68 38.48
C ASP A 130 0.34 -5.58 37.07
N LYS A 131 -0.52 -4.59 36.84
CA LYS A 131 -1.14 -4.36 35.55
C LYS A 131 -1.31 -2.87 35.29
N LEU A 132 -0.56 -2.33 34.36
CA LEU A 132 -0.67 -0.98 33.84
C LEU A 132 -1.34 -1.05 32.47
N ILE A 133 -2.45 -0.33 32.29
CA ILE A 133 -3.25 -0.29 31.07
C ILE A 133 -3.29 1.14 30.55
N PHE A 134 -3.04 1.32 29.26
CA PHE A 134 -3.17 2.60 28.58
C PHE A 134 -4.39 2.59 27.67
N SER A 135 -5.35 3.47 27.89
CA SER A 135 -6.44 3.70 26.95
C SER A 135 -6.04 4.84 26.00
N PRO A 136 -6.25 4.69 24.67
CA PRO A 136 -6.90 3.59 23.96
C PRO A 136 -6.01 2.38 23.60
N TRP A 137 -4.71 2.40 23.95
CA TRP A 137 -3.71 1.40 23.52
C TRP A 137 -3.62 0.23 24.51
N GLN A 138 -4.64 -0.59 24.58
CA GLN A 138 -4.70 -1.72 25.54
C GLN A 138 -3.66 -2.82 25.25
N GLU A 139 -3.18 -2.92 24.03
CA GLU A 139 -2.10 -3.85 23.62
C GLU A 139 -0.75 -3.55 24.29
N TRP A 140 -0.59 -2.33 24.84
CA TRP A 140 0.62 -1.90 25.55
C TRP A 140 0.53 -2.15 27.07
N GLN A 141 -0.42 -2.95 27.52
CA GLN A 141 -0.52 -3.29 28.94
C GLN A 141 0.69 -4.09 29.42
N GLY A 142 1.08 -3.89 30.69
CA GLY A 142 2.21 -4.58 31.24
C GLY A 142 2.41 -4.37 32.74
N LYS A 143 3.46 -4.98 33.27
CA LYS A 143 3.95 -4.82 34.64
C LYS A 143 4.93 -3.66 34.73
N LEU A 144 4.82 -2.82 35.75
CA LEU A 144 5.75 -1.74 36.02
C LEU A 144 6.38 -1.90 37.40
N SER A 145 7.70 -1.81 37.47
CA SER A 145 8.46 -1.72 38.73
C SER A 145 9.36 -0.50 38.68
N LEU A 146 9.22 0.38 39.65
CA LEU A 146 10.00 1.61 39.78
C LEU A 146 10.67 1.63 41.15
N ALA A 147 12.00 1.74 41.18
CA ALA A 147 12.77 1.95 42.40
C ALA A 147 13.33 3.37 42.40
N LEU A 148 12.92 4.17 43.36
CA LEU A 148 13.34 5.56 43.55
C LEU A 148 14.19 5.67 44.81
N THR A 149 15.45 6.06 44.63
CA THR A 149 16.35 6.43 45.73
C THR A 149 17.08 7.70 45.35
N SER A 150 17.75 8.35 46.32
CA SER A 150 18.55 9.55 46.04
C SER A 150 19.68 9.30 45.06
N ASP A 151 20.21 8.10 45.04
CA ASP A 151 21.43 7.76 44.30
C ASP A 151 21.13 7.07 42.96
N ILE A 152 20.06 6.26 42.93
CA ILE A 152 19.72 5.41 41.79
C ILE A 152 18.20 5.39 41.59
N GLN A 153 17.76 5.66 40.39
CA GLN A 153 16.38 5.45 39.95
C GLN A 153 16.38 4.34 38.91
N GLN A 154 15.55 3.32 39.13
CA GLN A 154 15.42 2.18 38.20
C GLN A 154 13.97 2.06 37.76
N LEU A 155 13.80 1.86 36.46
CA LEU A 155 12.50 1.60 35.84
C LEU A 155 12.56 0.26 35.10
N ARG A 156 11.62 -0.62 35.38
CA ARG A 156 11.41 -1.87 34.66
C ARG A 156 9.96 -1.99 34.23
N TYR A 157 9.76 -2.15 32.94
CA TYR A 157 8.44 -2.40 32.36
C TYR A 157 8.45 -3.73 31.63
N GLN A 158 7.39 -4.53 31.76
CA GLN A 158 7.24 -5.85 31.13
C GLN A 158 5.82 -5.96 30.54
N GLY A 159 5.68 -5.69 29.26
CA GLY A 159 4.48 -5.92 28.46
C GLY A 159 4.73 -6.94 27.35
N GLU A 160 3.67 -7.26 26.61
CA GLU A 160 3.76 -8.16 25.44
C GLU A 160 4.46 -7.48 24.26
N LYS A 161 4.15 -6.22 24.00
CA LYS A 161 4.70 -5.44 22.88
C LYS A 161 6.01 -4.72 23.22
N VAL A 162 6.23 -4.41 24.51
CA VAL A 162 7.43 -3.67 24.95
C VAL A 162 7.94 -4.24 26.27
N LYS A 163 9.27 -4.43 26.34
CA LYS A 163 10.00 -4.62 27.58
C LYS A 163 11.03 -3.52 27.71
N PHE A 164 11.16 -2.95 28.88
CA PHE A 164 12.12 -1.89 29.14
C PHE A 164 12.78 -2.10 30.51
N GLN A 165 14.10 -1.93 30.57
CA GLN A 165 14.85 -1.83 31.81
C GLN A 165 15.90 -0.73 31.67
N GLY A 166 15.77 0.29 32.52
CA GLY A 166 16.69 1.42 32.54
C GLY A 166 17.03 1.86 33.96
N GLN A 167 18.18 2.48 34.10
CA GLN A 167 18.72 3.00 35.35
C GLN A 167 19.31 4.38 35.15
N LEU A 168 18.92 5.33 35.98
CA LEU A 168 19.55 6.65 36.08
C LEU A 168 20.37 6.71 37.37
N LYS A 169 21.68 6.95 37.25
CA LYS A 169 22.62 7.13 38.37
C LYS A 169 23.34 8.47 38.18
N GLY A 170 23.03 9.42 39.05
CA GLY A 170 23.50 10.79 38.85
C GLY A 170 22.96 11.34 37.51
N GLN A 171 23.86 11.65 36.58
CA GLN A 171 23.51 12.09 35.22
C GLN A 171 23.54 10.94 34.18
N GLN A 172 24.03 9.76 34.55
CA GLN A 172 24.15 8.65 33.61
C GLN A 172 22.88 7.83 33.56
N LEU A 173 22.21 7.83 32.41
CA LEU A 173 21.10 6.96 32.08
C LEU A 173 21.62 5.76 31.28
N THR A 174 21.43 4.57 31.82
CA THR A 174 21.76 3.31 31.14
C THR A 174 20.45 2.60 30.78
N VAL A 175 20.25 2.31 29.52
CA VAL A 175 19.18 1.44 29.02
C VAL A 175 19.79 0.07 28.78
N SER A 176 19.50 -0.86 29.68
CA SER A 176 20.07 -2.23 29.60
C SER A 176 19.21 -3.18 28.78
N GLU A 177 17.93 -2.86 28.59
CA GLU A 177 16.99 -3.63 27.80
C GLU A 177 15.87 -2.71 27.30
N LEU A 178 15.68 -2.66 26.00
CA LEU A 178 14.47 -2.15 25.37
C LEU A 178 14.15 -3.07 24.20
N ASP A 179 13.16 -3.94 24.39
CA ASP A 179 12.65 -4.84 23.36
C ASP A 179 11.29 -4.32 22.89
N VAL A 180 11.15 -4.08 21.60
CA VAL A 180 9.90 -3.57 20.98
C VAL A 180 9.48 -4.47 19.83
N VAL A 181 8.25 -4.98 19.85
CA VAL A 181 7.66 -5.74 18.74
C VAL A 181 7.30 -4.77 17.62
N ALA A 182 8.18 -4.62 16.64
CA ALA A 182 8.00 -3.73 15.49
C ALA A 182 7.18 -4.36 14.36
N PHE A 183 7.32 -5.69 14.15
CA PHE A 183 6.64 -6.44 13.09
C PHE A 183 5.97 -7.67 13.69
N GLU A 184 4.76 -7.98 13.22
CA GLU A 184 4.08 -9.22 13.60
C GLU A 184 4.86 -10.45 13.14
N ASN A 185 4.92 -11.46 14.02
CA ASN A 185 5.63 -12.73 13.77
C ASN A 185 7.17 -12.61 13.62
N GLN A 186 7.75 -11.46 13.99
CA GLN A 186 9.20 -11.28 14.04
C GLN A 186 9.68 -11.07 15.47
N PRO A 187 10.95 -11.43 15.77
CA PRO A 187 11.57 -11.10 17.06
C PRO A 187 11.53 -9.59 17.33
N PRO A 188 11.45 -9.17 18.59
CA PRO A 188 11.44 -7.76 18.93
C PRO A 188 12.75 -7.07 18.54
N VAL A 189 12.65 -5.78 18.22
CA VAL A 189 13.80 -4.88 18.11
C VAL A 189 14.44 -4.77 19.49
N LYS A 190 15.73 -5.01 19.58
CA LYS A 190 16.50 -4.92 20.82
C LYS A 190 17.36 -3.68 20.79
N LEU A 191 17.25 -2.84 21.81
CA LEU A 191 18.05 -1.62 21.96
C LEU A 191 18.72 -1.61 23.33
N VAL A 192 19.98 -1.21 23.35
CA VAL A 192 20.75 -0.91 24.56
C VAL A 192 21.49 0.42 24.37
N GLY A 193 21.73 1.15 25.45
CA GLY A 193 22.43 2.42 25.32
C GLY A 193 22.76 3.09 26.64
N GLU A 194 23.67 4.06 26.56
CA GLU A 194 24.09 4.90 27.67
C GLU A 194 24.00 6.38 27.25
N PHE A 195 23.40 7.20 28.10
CA PHE A 195 23.17 8.61 27.83
C PHE A 195 23.57 9.45 29.05
N THR A 196 24.22 10.57 28.81
CA THR A 196 24.48 11.59 29.82
C THR A 196 23.32 12.59 29.84
N MET A 197 22.60 12.66 30.95
CA MET A 197 21.46 13.55 31.11
C MET A 197 21.92 14.98 31.42
N PRO A 198 21.14 16.01 31.04
CA PRO A 198 21.44 17.38 31.39
C PRO A 198 21.28 17.64 32.89
N LEU A 199 21.88 18.70 33.38
CA LEU A 199 21.75 19.11 34.79
C LEU A 199 20.31 19.43 35.18
N VAL A 200 19.48 19.79 34.23
CA VAL A 200 18.04 20.07 34.41
C VAL A 200 17.22 18.90 33.86
N PRO A 201 16.23 18.36 34.59
CA PRO A 201 15.51 17.13 34.22
C PRO A 201 14.70 17.19 32.92
N ASP A 202 14.38 18.40 32.46
CA ASP A 202 13.50 18.65 31.29
C ASP A 202 14.26 18.80 29.95
N GLY A 203 15.55 18.53 29.95
CA GLY A 203 16.41 18.64 28.77
C GLY A 203 16.61 17.30 28.03
N LEU A 204 17.04 17.41 26.77
CA LEU A 204 17.53 16.28 26.01
C LEU A 204 18.88 15.79 26.56
N PRO A 205 19.28 14.52 26.35
CA PRO A 205 20.62 14.06 26.72
C PRO A 205 21.71 14.96 26.13
N VAL A 206 22.79 15.14 26.88
CA VAL A 206 23.97 15.93 26.45
C VAL A 206 24.84 15.11 25.52
N SER A 207 24.98 13.83 25.80
CA SER A 207 25.69 12.87 24.96
C SER A 207 25.13 11.47 25.19
N GLY A 208 25.40 10.57 24.27
CA GLY A 208 24.99 9.20 24.41
C GLY A 208 25.40 8.33 23.23
N HIS A 209 25.38 7.04 23.48
CA HIS A 209 25.58 6.02 22.46
C HIS A 209 24.56 4.93 22.69
N ALA A 210 23.89 4.48 21.62
CA ALA A 210 22.94 3.39 21.67
C ALA A 210 23.10 2.49 20.45
N THR A 211 22.89 1.20 20.67
CA THR A 211 22.88 0.21 19.59
C THR A 211 21.55 -0.52 19.58
N ALA A 212 21.05 -0.82 18.40
CA ALA A 212 19.83 -1.59 18.22
C ALA A 212 20.02 -2.69 17.19
N THR A 213 19.35 -3.82 17.40
CA THR A 213 19.29 -4.93 16.45
C THR A 213 17.85 -5.12 16.02
N LEU A 214 17.63 -5.16 14.71
CA LEU A 214 16.32 -5.36 14.11
C LEU A 214 16.33 -6.64 13.27
N ASN A 215 15.23 -7.41 13.37
CA ASN A 215 14.94 -8.50 12.46
C ASN A 215 13.90 -7.99 11.44
N LEU A 216 14.22 -8.14 10.16
CA LEU A 216 13.33 -7.74 9.07
C LEU A 216 12.63 -8.97 8.46
N PRO A 217 11.42 -8.83 7.94
CA PRO A 217 10.71 -9.94 7.29
C PRO A 217 11.30 -10.31 5.91
N GLN A 218 12.15 -9.45 5.36
CA GLN A 218 12.81 -9.61 4.06
C GLN A 218 14.32 -9.41 4.22
N GLU A 219 15.11 -9.81 3.22
CA GLU A 219 16.53 -9.55 3.23
C GLU A 219 16.87 -8.04 3.12
N PRO A 220 17.87 -7.58 3.91
CA PRO A 220 18.66 -8.35 4.86
C PRO A 220 17.83 -8.70 6.09
N SER A 221 17.90 -9.95 6.53
CA SER A 221 17.08 -10.43 7.67
C SER A 221 17.47 -9.81 9.02
N LEU A 222 18.71 -9.35 9.15
CA LEU A 222 19.27 -8.74 10.36
C LEU A 222 19.99 -7.45 10.02
N VAL A 223 19.65 -6.38 10.74
CA VAL A 223 20.32 -5.10 10.67
C VAL A 223 20.72 -4.61 12.05
N ASP A 224 21.87 -3.96 12.13
CA ASP A 224 22.38 -3.30 13.32
C ASP A 224 22.32 -1.78 13.12
N ALA A 225 21.72 -1.09 14.08
CA ALA A 225 21.66 0.37 14.11
C ALA A 225 22.52 0.89 15.26
N GLU A 226 23.26 1.94 15.01
CA GLU A 226 24.12 2.63 15.96
C GLU A 226 23.76 4.12 15.97
N LEU A 227 23.45 4.63 17.14
CA LEU A 227 23.11 6.03 17.39
C LEU A 227 24.17 6.67 18.26
N ASP A 228 24.87 7.64 17.73
CA ASP A 228 25.77 8.52 18.47
C ASP A 228 25.11 9.88 18.67
N TRP A 229 25.25 10.39 19.89
CA TRP A 229 24.70 11.68 20.29
C TRP A 229 25.73 12.51 21.03
N GLN A 230 25.99 13.71 20.55
CA GLN A 230 26.87 14.67 21.21
C GLN A 230 26.29 16.08 21.14
N GLU A 231 25.98 16.66 22.29
CA GLU A 231 25.32 17.98 22.43
C GLU A 231 24.00 18.05 21.64
N ASN A 232 23.99 18.80 20.54
CA ASN A 232 22.83 19.04 19.71
C ASN A 232 22.88 18.32 18.34
N SER A 233 23.81 17.40 18.18
CA SER A 233 24.02 16.68 16.92
C SER A 233 24.37 15.21 17.17
N GLY A 234 24.25 14.42 16.15
CA GLY A 234 24.62 13.03 16.19
C GLY A 234 24.54 12.38 14.83
N GLN A 235 24.69 11.07 14.84
CA GLN A 235 24.65 10.23 13.66
C GLN A 235 23.89 8.96 13.96
N LEU A 236 23.05 8.54 13.06
CA LEU A 236 22.41 7.22 13.05
C LEU A 236 22.94 6.44 11.87
N ILE A 237 23.59 5.33 12.12
CA ILE A 237 24.12 4.41 11.11
C ILE A 237 23.35 3.10 11.21
N VAL A 238 22.90 2.56 10.08
CA VAL A 238 22.29 1.23 10.00
C VAL A 238 23.06 0.39 9.01
N LEU A 239 23.50 -0.77 9.45
CA LEU A 239 24.32 -1.71 8.68
C LEU A 239 23.57 -3.04 8.52
N ALA A 240 23.72 -3.68 7.38
CA ALA A 240 23.36 -5.09 7.24
C ALA A 240 24.36 -5.95 8.00
N ARG A 241 23.88 -6.83 8.89
CA ARG A 241 24.78 -7.63 9.74
C ARG A 241 25.64 -8.61 8.96
N ASP A 242 25.09 -9.17 7.89
CA ASP A 242 25.73 -10.29 7.16
C ASP A 242 27.00 -9.87 6.42
N ASN A 243 27.05 -8.65 5.89
CA ASN A 243 28.14 -8.16 5.04
C ASN A 243 28.69 -6.79 5.46
N GLY A 244 28.06 -6.13 6.45
CA GLY A 244 28.46 -4.81 6.93
C GLY A 244 28.13 -3.66 5.95
N ASP A 245 27.29 -3.90 4.95
CA ASP A 245 26.90 -2.86 3.99
C ASP A 245 26.11 -1.74 4.68
N PRO A 246 26.48 -0.46 4.47
CA PRO A 246 25.74 0.65 5.02
C PRO A 246 24.40 0.81 4.31
N LEU A 247 23.31 0.62 5.07
CA LEU A 247 21.95 0.81 4.59
C LEU A 247 21.44 2.24 4.81
N LEU A 248 21.88 2.85 5.91
CA LEU A 248 21.46 4.20 6.30
C LEU A 248 22.60 4.90 7.05
N ASP A 249 22.82 6.17 6.73
CA ASP A 249 23.76 7.05 7.40
C ASP A 249 23.12 8.44 7.50
N LEU A 250 22.61 8.78 8.68
CA LEU A 250 21.84 10.00 8.92
C LEU A 250 22.56 10.88 9.94
N PRO A 251 23.34 11.86 9.51
CA PRO A 251 23.79 12.93 10.40
C PRO A 251 22.59 13.83 10.75
N TRP A 252 22.36 14.02 12.02
CA TRP A 252 21.23 14.81 12.50
C TRP A 252 21.67 15.92 13.46
N GLN A 253 20.85 16.96 13.53
CA GLN A 253 20.98 18.05 14.48
C GLN A 253 19.64 18.32 15.13
N ILE A 254 19.64 18.60 16.42
CA ILE A 254 18.44 18.90 17.19
C ILE A 254 18.61 20.19 17.98
N THR A 255 17.59 21.02 17.95
CA THR A 255 17.45 22.22 18.77
C THR A 255 16.09 22.14 19.49
N ARG A 256 15.82 23.09 20.40
CA ARG A 256 14.51 23.12 21.06
C ARG A 256 13.32 23.23 20.12
N GLN A 257 13.49 23.75 18.92
CA GLN A 257 12.40 23.98 17.96
C GLN A 257 12.44 23.09 16.76
N GLN A 258 13.59 22.51 16.44
CA GLN A 258 13.81 21.85 15.16
C GLN A 258 14.71 20.63 15.26
N LEU A 259 14.33 19.57 14.55
CA LEU A 259 15.17 18.41 14.24
C LEU A 259 15.47 18.43 12.74
N THR A 260 16.74 18.27 12.37
CA THR A 260 17.17 18.27 10.96
C THR A 260 18.08 17.10 10.66
N VAL A 261 17.89 16.50 9.49
CA VAL A 261 18.83 15.60 8.81
C VAL A 261 19.19 16.28 7.50
N SER A 262 20.42 16.71 7.32
CA SER A 262 20.78 17.60 6.20
C SER A 262 21.46 16.90 5.03
N ASP A 263 22.10 15.78 5.19
CA ASP A 263 22.79 15.04 4.11
C ASP A 263 22.79 13.53 4.39
N GLY A 264 21.63 13.02 4.78
CA GLY A 264 21.45 11.58 5.02
C GLY A 264 21.68 10.79 3.74
N ARG A 265 22.33 9.65 3.87
CA ARG A 265 22.56 8.69 2.77
C ARG A 265 21.82 7.41 3.08
N TRP A 266 21.28 6.78 2.05
CA TRP A 266 20.66 5.48 2.18
C TRP A 266 20.99 4.60 0.96
N SER A 267 21.01 3.29 1.17
CA SER A 267 21.29 2.29 0.15
C SER A 267 20.50 1.03 0.45
N TRP A 268 19.88 0.46 -0.56
CA TRP A 268 19.14 -0.79 -0.47
C TRP A 268 19.48 -1.71 -1.63
N PRO A 269 20.53 -2.54 -1.50
CA PRO A 269 21.01 -3.40 -2.60
C PRO A 269 20.20 -4.68 -2.80
N TYR A 270 19.22 -4.96 -1.93
CA TYR A 270 18.48 -6.24 -1.87
C TYR A 270 17.21 -6.29 -2.71
N ALA A 271 16.79 -5.18 -3.29
CA ALA A 271 15.74 -5.19 -4.31
C ALA A 271 16.26 -5.83 -5.60
N GLY A 272 15.39 -6.27 -6.50
CA GLY A 272 15.78 -6.82 -7.81
C GLY A 272 16.71 -5.91 -8.64
N PHE A 273 16.85 -4.65 -8.21
CA PHE A 273 17.83 -3.65 -8.64
C PHE A 273 18.28 -2.82 -7.44
N PRO A 274 19.56 -2.43 -7.36
CA PRO A 274 20.08 -1.67 -6.25
C PRO A 274 19.47 -0.27 -6.21
N LEU A 275 18.99 0.13 -5.05
CA LEU A 275 18.47 1.48 -4.78
C LEU A 275 19.45 2.21 -3.87
N SER A 276 19.65 3.50 -4.13
CA SER A 276 20.43 4.37 -3.25
C SER A 276 19.95 5.82 -3.36
N GLY A 277 20.36 6.66 -2.43
CA GLY A 277 19.98 8.04 -2.51
C GLY A 277 20.39 8.89 -1.33
N ARG A 278 19.77 10.07 -1.25
CA ARG A 278 19.96 11.02 -0.15
C ARG A 278 18.63 11.36 0.47
N LEU A 279 18.65 11.65 1.75
CA LEU A 279 17.51 12.05 2.55
C LEU A 279 17.85 13.33 3.33
N GLY A 280 17.06 14.37 3.11
CA GLY A 280 17.03 15.56 3.95
C GLY A 280 15.65 15.67 4.60
N VAL A 281 15.61 15.81 5.92
CA VAL A 281 14.36 15.95 6.68
C VAL A 281 14.50 17.11 7.64
N LYS A 282 13.43 17.87 7.78
CA LYS A 282 13.28 18.93 8.75
C LYS A 282 11.96 18.77 9.49
N VAL A 283 12.03 18.74 10.80
CA VAL A 283 10.86 18.67 11.68
C VAL A 283 10.85 19.91 12.57
N ASP A 284 9.91 20.81 12.32
CA ASP A 284 9.71 22.03 13.11
C ASP A 284 8.71 21.75 14.24
N ASN A 285 8.89 22.42 15.39
CA ASN A 285 8.01 22.36 16.56
C ASN A 285 7.82 20.93 17.15
N TRP A 286 8.83 20.10 17.06
CA TRP A 286 8.77 18.73 17.53
C TRP A 286 8.44 18.60 19.03
N GLN A 287 8.80 19.60 19.87
CA GLN A 287 8.46 19.62 21.31
C GLN A 287 6.98 19.84 21.59
N ALA A 288 6.22 20.41 20.65
CA ALA A 288 4.77 20.57 20.80
C ALA A 288 3.98 19.27 20.59
N GLY A 289 4.69 18.14 20.45
CA GLY A 289 4.13 16.82 20.16
C GLY A 289 4.03 16.56 18.66
N LEU A 290 3.98 15.28 18.30
CA LEU A 290 3.90 14.83 16.90
C LEU A 290 2.71 15.42 16.14
N GLU A 291 1.60 15.68 16.84
CA GLU A 291 0.39 16.26 16.25
C GLU A 291 0.57 17.71 15.77
N ASN A 292 1.52 18.44 16.33
CA ASN A 292 1.78 19.83 16.03
C ASN A 292 3.11 20.05 15.29
N ALA A 293 3.92 19.02 15.15
CA ALA A 293 5.16 19.04 14.40
C ALA A 293 4.89 19.20 12.91
N LEU A 294 5.68 20.04 12.25
CA LEU A 294 5.65 20.21 10.80
C LEU A 294 6.84 19.49 10.17
N VAL A 295 6.54 18.55 9.30
CA VAL A 295 7.55 17.74 8.62
C VAL A 295 7.72 18.25 7.18
N SER A 296 8.95 18.42 6.76
CA SER A 296 9.29 18.72 5.38
C SER A 296 10.61 18.05 5.01
N GLY A 297 10.85 17.87 3.72
CA GLY A 297 12.11 17.29 3.30
C GLY A 297 12.18 16.92 1.83
N ARG A 298 13.26 16.23 1.51
CA ARG A 298 13.57 15.75 0.17
C ARG A 298 14.21 14.37 0.25
N LEU A 299 13.67 13.44 -0.49
CA LEU A 299 14.22 12.10 -0.69
C LEU A 299 14.62 11.95 -2.16
N SER A 300 15.87 11.64 -2.44
CA SER A 300 16.31 11.23 -3.78
C SER A 300 16.50 9.72 -3.83
N VAL A 301 16.15 9.15 -4.97
CA VAL A 301 16.27 7.73 -5.27
C VAL A 301 17.02 7.58 -6.58
N LEU A 302 18.03 6.74 -6.58
CA LEU A 302 18.81 6.37 -7.75
C LEU A 302 18.84 4.86 -7.87
N THR A 303 18.70 4.36 -9.08
CA THR A 303 18.93 2.96 -9.38
C THR A 303 19.75 2.83 -10.66
N GLN A 304 20.68 1.87 -10.64
CA GLN A 304 21.48 1.52 -11.82
C GLN A 304 21.83 0.04 -11.74
N GLY A 305 21.24 -0.75 -12.61
CA GLY A 305 21.44 -2.18 -12.67
C GLY A 305 21.29 -2.72 -14.10
N GLN A 306 21.41 -4.04 -14.26
CA GLN A 306 21.23 -4.71 -15.55
C GLN A 306 19.81 -4.52 -16.12
N ALA A 307 18.80 -4.42 -15.25
CA ALA A 307 17.40 -4.24 -15.63
C ALA A 307 17.07 -2.82 -16.09
N GLY A 308 17.91 -1.82 -15.77
CA GLY A 308 17.67 -0.43 -16.14
C GLY A 308 18.33 0.56 -15.19
N LYS A 309 18.06 1.84 -15.44
CA LYS A 309 18.50 2.94 -14.59
C LYS A 309 17.36 3.92 -14.36
N GLY A 310 17.37 4.58 -13.22
CA GLY A 310 16.35 5.57 -12.90
C GLY A 310 16.80 6.52 -11.82
N ASN A 311 16.16 7.66 -11.80
CA ASN A 311 16.27 8.64 -10.73
C ASN A 311 14.90 9.17 -10.39
N ALA A 312 14.66 9.45 -9.11
CA ALA A 312 13.46 10.10 -8.65
C ALA A 312 13.79 11.03 -7.47
N VAL A 313 13.01 12.08 -7.34
CA VAL A 313 13.08 13.01 -6.23
C VAL A 313 11.68 13.24 -5.70
N LEU A 314 11.48 12.91 -4.43
CA LEU A 314 10.29 13.21 -3.67
C LEU A 314 10.59 14.42 -2.77
N ASN A 315 9.90 15.53 -3.01
CA ASN A 315 9.83 16.64 -2.05
C ASN A 315 8.53 16.48 -1.26
N PHE A 316 8.58 16.71 0.03
CA PHE A 316 7.42 16.60 0.90
C PHE A 316 7.37 17.73 1.91
N GLY A 317 6.17 18.14 2.27
CA GLY A 317 5.89 19.19 3.25
C GLY A 317 6.14 20.62 2.76
N PRO A 318 6.05 21.60 3.70
CA PRO A 318 5.71 21.40 5.11
C PRO A 318 4.29 20.86 5.31
N GLY A 319 4.14 19.93 6.21
CA GLY A 319 2.86 19.32 6.53
C GLY A 319 2.89 18.56 7.86
N LYS A 320 1.73 18.12 8.30
CA LYS A 320 1.57 17.36 9.55
C LYS A 320 1.52 15.87 9.26
N LEU A 321 2.21 15.09 10.09
CA LEU A 321 2.05 13.65 10.18
C LEU A 321 1.50 13.33 11.56
N SER A 322 0.27 12.83 11.62
CA SER A 322 -0.43 12.50 12.86
C SER A 322 -0.99 11.10 12.80
N MET A 323 -1.07 10.44 13.95
CA MET A 323 -1.70 9.12 14.04
C MET A 323 -3.18 9.15 13.61
N ASP A 324 -3.86 10.29 13.79
CA ASP A 324 -5.29 10.43 13.50
C ASP A 324 -5.57 11.15 12.17
N ASN A 325 -4.84 12.21 11.86
CA ASN A 325 -5.11 13.03 10.69
C ASN A 325 -3.83 13.69 10.14
N SER A 326 -3.20 13.03 9.22
CA SER A 326 -2.04 13.55 8.49
C SER A 326 -2.48 14.47 7.34
N GLN A 327 -1.67 15.49 7.05
CA GLN A 327 -1.82 16.37 5.90
C GLN A 327 -0.42 16.76 5.41
N LEU A 328 0.07 16.06 4.40
CA LEU A 328 1.43 16.26 3.88
C LEU A 328 1.39 16.40 2.35
N PRO A 329 1.71 17.58 1.80
CA PRO A 329 1.87 17.72 0.37
C PRO A 329 3.13 16.99 -0.11
N LEU A 330 3.02 16.31 -1.25
CA LEU A 330 4.07 15.52 -1.87
C LEU A 330 4.27 15.96 -3.32
N GLN A 331 5.50 15.93 -3.78
CA GLN A 331 5.82 16.14 -5.19
C GLN A 331 6.91 15.18 -5.62
N LEU A 332 6.50 14.13 -6.34
CA LEU A 332 7.42 13.19 -6.95
C LEU A 332 7.74 13.63 -8.38
N THR A 333 9.02 13.69 -8.70
CA THR A 333 9.52 13.84 -10.07
C THR A 333 10.57 12.76 -10.33
N GLY A 334 10.57 12.19 -11.52
CA GLY A 334 11.55 11.14 -11.80
C GLY A 334 11.58 10.74 -13.27
N GLU A 335 12.63 10.01 -13.58
CA GLU A 335 12.86 9.40 -14.88
C GLU A 335 13.40 7.98 -14.66
N ALA A 336 12.87 7.02 -15.41
CA ALA A 336 13.40 5.67 -15.44
C ALA A 336 13.60 5.23 -16.89
N LYS A 337 14.69 4.53 -17.15
CA LYS A 337 15.01 3.98 -18.45
C LYS A 337 15.27 2.47 -18.36
N GLN A 338 14.55 1.70 -19.17
CA GLN A 338 14.75 0.26 -19.32
C GLN A 338 14.87 -0.04 -20.82
N ALA A 339 16.01 -0.55 -21.25
CA ALA A 339 16.34 -0.66 -22.67
C ALA A 339 16.14 0.71 -23.37
N ASP A 340 15.28 0.77 -24.38
CA ASP A 340 14.95 1.99 -25.10
C ASP A 340 13.70 2.70 -24.59
N LEU A 341 12.98 2.11 -23.63
CA LEU A 341 11.79 2.72 -23.02
C LEU A 341 12.19 3.68 -21.90
N ILE A 342 11.64 4.89 -21.92
CA ILE A 342 11.85 5.93 -20.92
C ILE A 342 10.51 6.29 -20.29
N LEU A 343 10.45 6.26 -18.98
CA LEU A 343 9.30 6.69 -18.17
C LEU A 343 9.64 8.01 -17.47
N TYR A 344 8.76 8.98 -17.55
CA TYR A 344 8.82 10.26 -16.83
C TYR A 344 7.65 10.35 -15.85
N ALA A 345 7.93 10.75 -14.64
CA ALA A 345 6.94 10.98 -13.61
C ALA A 345 6.96 12.44 -13.14
N ARG A 346 5.80 13.06 -13.04
CA ARG A 346 5.55 14.30 -12.33
C ARG A 346 4.25 14.16 -11.57
N LEU A 347 4.35 13.89 -10.29
CA LEU A 347 3.22 13.45 -9.47
C LEU A 347 3.08 14.35 -8.23
N PRO A 348 2.47 15.54 -8.37
CA PRO A 348 1.99 16.28 -7.20
C PRO A 348 0.85 15.52 -6.55
N ALA A 349 0.89 15.40 -5.23
CA ALA A 349 -0.09 14.64 -4.46
C ALA A 349 -0.23 15.18 -3.04
N GLN A 350 -1.33 14.85 -2.39
CA GLN A 350 -1.59 15.13 -0.98
C GLN A 350 -1.74 13.80 -0.23
N LEU A 351 -0.91 13.59 0.78
CA LEU A 351 -1.12 12.53 1.76
C LEU A 351 -2.08 13.03 2.83
N SER A 352 -3.11 12.27 3.13
CA SER A 352 -4.14 12.59 4.13
C SER A 352 -4.59 11.35 4.88
N GLY A 353 -5.33 11.51 5.98
CA GLY A 353 -5.81 10.42 6.82
C GLY A 353 -4.88 10.04 7.95
N SER A 354 -5.18 8.94 8.65
CA SER A 354 -4.34 8.42 9.72
C SER A 354 -3.07 7.75 9.16
N LEU A 355 -2.00 7.68 9.94
CA LEU A 355 -0.80 6.92 9.53
C LEU A 355 -1.06 5.41 9.41
N SER A 356 -2.09 4.90 10.08
CA SER A 356 -2.52 3.49 9.95
C SER A 356 -3.37 3.22 8.71
N ASP A 357 -4.05 4.25 8.17
CA ASP A 357 -4.86 4.16 6.95
C ASP A 357 -4.68 5.44 6.10
N PRO A 358 -3.51 5.60 5.47
CA PRO A 358 -3.19 6.78 4.69
C PRO A 358 -3.89 6.76 3.34
N THR A 359 -4.31 7.94 2.88
CA THR A 359 -4.85 8.17 1.54
C THR A 359 -3.95 9.13 0.79
N LEU A 360 -3.42 8.69 -0.34
CA LEU A 360 -2.68 9.52 -1.29
C LEU A 360 -3.64 9.97 -2.40
N THR A 361 -3.83 11.27 -2.56
CA THR A 361 -4.65 11.85 -3.63
C THR A 361 -3.75 12.62 -4.59
N PHE A 362 -3.75 12.25 -5.87
CA PHE A 362 -3.01 12.97 -6.89
C PHE A 362 -3.69 14.30 -7.24
N GLU A 363 -2.90 15.36 -7.28
CA GLU A 363 -3.36 16.71 -7.56
C GLU A 363 -3.40 17.03 -9.07
N PRO A 364 -4.04 18.13 -9.48
CA PRO A 364 -3.98 18.60 -10.87
C PRO A 364 -2.55 18.76 -11.37
N GLY A 365 -2.29 18.21 -12.57
CA GLY A 365 -0.95 18.17 -13.15
C GLY A 365 -0.16 16.88 -12.85
N ALA A 366 -0.72 15.96 -12.08
CA ALA A 366 -0.14 14.63 -11.92
C ALA A 366 -0.18 13.87 -13.26
N LEU A 367 1.00 13.46 -13.73
CA LEU A 367 1.17 12.86 -15.04
C LEU A 367 2.33 11.87 -15.05
N LEU A 368 2.08 10.67 -15.58
CA LEU A 368 3.11 9.76 -16.06
C LEU A 368 3.18 9.85 -17.58
N ARG A 369 4.39 9.81 -18.12
CA ARG A 369 4.66 9.80 -19.57
C ARG A 369 5.68 8.73 -19.87
N SER A 370 5.47 8.01 -20.96
CA SER A 370 6.45 7.04 -21.45
C SER A 370 6.67 7.21 -22.93
N LYS A 371 7.90 6.96 -23.38
CA LYS A 371 8.28 6.96 -24.80
C LYS A 371 9.42 5.99 -25.06
N GLY A 372 9.56 5.57 -26.30
CA GLY A 372 10.67 4.74 -26.76
C GLY A 372 10.22 3.44 -27.40
N ARG A 373 11.18 2.58 -27.71
CA ARG A 373 10.94 1.32 -28.40
C ARG A 373 10.63 0.21 -27.41
N VAL A 374 9.54 -0.52 -27.65
CA VAL A 374 9.13 -1.67 -26.83
C VAL A 374 9.62 -2.98 -27.44
N ILE A 375 9.46 -3.11 -28.76
CA ILE A 375 9.98 -4.20 -29.60
C ILE A 375 10.51 -3.59 -30.88
N ASP A 376 11.26 -4.35 -31.68
CA ASP A 376 11.92 -3.82 -32.88
C ASP A 376 10.96 -3.17 -33.88
N SER A 377 9.70 -3.59 -33.92
CA SER A 377 8.70 -3.06 -34.86
C SER A 377 7.81 -1.96 -34.26
N LEU A 378 7.81 -1.76 -32.93
CA LEU A 378 6.88 -0.86 -32.23
C LEU A 378 7.62 0.26 -31.49
N ASP A 379 7.54 1.47 -32.04
CA ASP A 379 8.01 2.69 -31.41
C ASP A 379 6.83 3.44 -30.74
N ILE A 380 6.97 3.70 -29.46
CA ILE A 380 6.03 4.53 -28.70
C ILE A 380 6.51 5.97 -28.76
N ASP A 381 5.78 6.83 -29.45
CA ASP A 381 6.03 8.27 -29.47
C ASP A 381 5.72 8.88 -28.11
N GLU A 382 4.57 8.54 -27.56
CA GLU A 382 4.16 8.97 -26.23
C GLU A 382 3.02 8.11 -25.68
N ILE A 383 3.13 7.70 -24.41
CA ILE A 383 2.00 7.31 -23.58
C ILE A 383 1.83 8.37 -22.49
N ARG A 384 0.61 8.87 -22.33
CA ARG A 384 0.21 9.80 -21.25
C ARG A 384 -0.79 9.15 -20.33
N TRP A 385 -0.51 9.24 -19.03
CA TRP A 385 -1.37 8.78 -17.96
C TRP A 385 -1.65 9.95 -17.02
N PRO A 386 -2.68 10.78 -17.28
CA PRO A 386 -3.09 11.81 -16.34
C PRO A 386 -3.73 11.15 -15.11
N LEU A 387 -3.26 11.50 -13.92
CA LEU A 387 -3.66 10.89 -12.65
C LEU A 387 -4.40 11.86 -11.71
N ALA A 388 -4.71 13.08 -12.17
CA ALA A 388 -5.40 14.07 -11.34
C ALA A 388 -6.70 13.52 -10.75
N GLY A 389 -6.86 13.61 -9.42
CA GLY A 389 -8.03 13.13 -8.69
C GLY A 389 -8.05 11.62 -8.39
N VAL A 390 -7.05 10.86 -8.86
CA VAL A 390 -6.89 9.44 -8.49
C VAL A 390 -6.42 9.35 -7.05
N LYS A 391 -7.02 8.43 -6.30
CA LYS A 391 -6.67 8.14 -4.92
C LYS A 391 -6.04 6.76 -4.81
N VAL A 392 -5.05 6.65 -3.95
CA VAL A 392 -4.41 5.37 -3.59
C VAL A 392 -4.54 5.17 -2.09
N THR A 393 -5.10 4.04 -1.69
CA THR A 393 -5.28 3.62 -0.31
C THR A 393 -4.69 2.24 -0.10
N GLN A 394 -4.71 1.72 1.11
CA GLN A 394 -4.32 0.33 1.38
C GLN A 394 -5.25 -0.69 0.67
N ARG A 395 -6.49 -0.30 0.37
CA ARG A 395 -7.47 -1.15 -0.31
C ARG A 395 -7.28 -1.18 -1.82
N GLY A 396 -6.58 -0.19 -2.38
CA GLY A 396 -6.34 -0.12 -3.81
C GLY A 396 -6.42 1.29 -4.38
N VAL A 397 -6.64 1.34 -5.68
CA VAL A 397 -6.73 2.57 -6.47
C VAL A 397 -8.19 2.91 -6.72
N ASP A 398 -8.56 4.17 -6.44
CA ASP A 398 -9.86 4.75 -6.70
C ASP A 398 -9.75 5.93 -7.65
N GLY A 399 -10.71 6.05 -8.57
CA GLY A 399 -10.83 7.21 -9.43
C GLY A 399 -10.79 6.88 -10.91
N ARG A 400 -10.73 7.93 -11.71
CA ARG A 400 -10.75 7.83 -13.17
C ARG A 400 -9.33 7.65 -13.70
N LEU A 401 -9.07 6.48 -14.29
CA LEU A 401 -7.81 6.15 -14.96
C LEU A 401 -7.95 6.40 -16.45
N GLN A 402 -7.10 7.23 -17.01
CA GLN A 402 -7.07 7.56 -18.43
C GLN A 402 -5.67 7.28 -18.99
N ALA A 403 -5.62 6.84 -20.24
CA ALA A 403 -4.38 6.72 -20.98
C ALA A 403 -4.57 7.14 -22.43
N ILE A 404 -3.55 7.75 -23.01
CA ILE A 404 -3.47 8.09 -24.43
C ILE A 404 -2.13 7.54 -24.92
N LEU A 405 -2.19 6.62 -25.88
CA LEU A 405 -1.03 6.04 -26.55
C LEU A 405 -0.95 6.59 -27.97
N GLN A 406 0.17 7.17 -28.32
CA GLN A 406 0.56 7.50 -29.69
C GLN A 406 1.78 6.65 -30.04
N ALA A 407 1.69 5.90 -31.10
CA ALA A 407 2.75 4.98 -31.46
C ALA A 407 2.80 4.74 -32.97
N HIS A 408 3.95 4.26 -33.42
CA HIS A 408 4.21 3.79 -34.78
C HIS A 408 4.61 2.31 -34.73
N GLU A 409 3.98 1.51 -35.55
CA GLU A 409 4.40 0.12 -35.79
C GLU A 409 4.61 -0.08 -37.30
N ASN A 410 5.61 -0.87 -37.67
CA ASN A 410 6.06 -1.00 -39.05
C ASN A 410 4.95 -1.41 -40.04
N GLU A 411 4.03 -2.27 -39.62
CA GLU A 411 2.90 -2.72 -40.43
C GLU A 411 1.63 -1.94 -40.13
N LEU A 412 1.35 -1.65 -38.86
CA LEU A 412 0.16 -0.92 -38.42
C LEU A 412 0.24 0.60 -38.66
N GLY A 413 1.46 1.10 -39.05
CA GLY A 413 1.66 2.53 -39.23
C GLY A 413 1.48 3.36 -37.96
N ASP A 414 1.16 4.63 -38.16
CA ASP A 414 0.84 5.55 -37.03
C ASP A 414 -0.53 5.26 -36.47
N PHE A 415 -0.64 5.19 -35.15
CA PHE A 415 -1.92 4.98 -34.50
C PHE A 415 -2.04 5.72 -33.17
N VAL A 416 -3.28 5.99 -32.77
CA VAL A 416 -3.64 6.59 -31.50
C VAL A 416 -4.69 5.72 -30.82
N LEU A 417 -4.39 5.30 -29.57
CA LEU A 417 -5.34 4.59 -28.72
C LEU A 417 -5.63 5.42 -27.48
N HIS A 418 -6.89 5.43 -27.11
CA HIS A 418 -7.39 6.04 -25.88
C HIS A 418 -7.95 4.97 -24.97
N MET A 419 -7.74 5.14 -23.69
CA MET A 419 -8.37 4.35 -22.64
C MET A 419 -8.92 5.29 -21.57
N ASP A 420 -10.11 4.99 -21.08
CA ASP A 420 -10.80 5.75 -20.04
C ASP A 420 -11.61 4.80 -19.17
N GLY A 421 -11.41 4.84 -17.88
CA GLY A 421 -12.07 3.90 -16.98
C GLY A 421 -12.18 4.42 -15.55
N LEU A 422 -13.00 3.72 -14.75
CA LEU A 422 -13.22 4.00 -13.35
C LEU A 422 -12.73 2.81 -12.51
N ALA A 423 -11.81 3.07 -11.60
CA ALA A 423 -11.30 2.13 -10.61
C ALA A 423 -12.03 2.35 -9.27
N ASN A 424 -12.35 1.26 -8.58
CA ASN A 424 -12.93 1.24 -7.24
C ASN A 424 -12.19 0.19 -6.40
N ASP A 425 -11.43 0.61 -5.41
CA ASP A 425 -10.57 -0.23 -4.57
C ASP A 425 -9.75 -1.23 -5.41
N PHE A 426 -9.27 -0.80 -6.58
CA PHE A 426 -8.69 -1.69 -7.58
C PHE A 426 -7.26 -2.09 -7.23
N LEU A 427 -7.05 -3.39 -7.15
CA LEU A 427 -5.77 -4.10 -7.15
C LEU A 427 -5.84 -5.23 -8.19
N PRO A 428 -4.71 -5.79 -8.64
CA PRO A 428 -4.72 -6.88 -9.62
C PRO A 428 -5.54 -8.12 -9.24
N ASP A 429 -5.70 -8.36 -7.93
CA ASP A 429 -6.42 -9.53 -7.39
C ASP A 429 -7.65 -9.15 -6.56
N ALA A 430 -8.02 -7.87 -6.49
CA ALA A 430 -9.16 -7.38 -5.73
C ALA A 430 -9.74 -6.10 -6.33
N GLY A 431 -10.99 -5.79 -5.96
CA GLY A 431 -11.66 -4.58 -6.40
C GLY A 431 -12.10 -4.63 -7.86
N ARG A 432 -12.37 -3.48 -8.43
CA ARG A 432 -12.99 -3.38 -9.75
C ARG A 432 -12.42 -2.22 -10.55
N TRP A 433 -12.11 -2.49 -11.83
CA TRP A 433 -11.77 -1.48 -12.81
C TRP A 433 -12.60 -1.69 -14.07
N GLN A 434 -13.44 -0.71 -14.41
CA GLN A 434 -14.21 -0.69 -15.64
C GLN A 434 -13.59 0.29 -16.61
N TRP A 435 -13.44 -0.10 -17.88
CA TRP A 435 -12.82 0.74 -18.89
C TRP A 435 -13.55 0.65 -20.24
N ARG A 436 -13.32 1.68 -21.02
CA ARG A 436 -13.58 1.72 -22.47
C ARG A 436 -12.30 2.12 -23.17
N TYR A 437 -12.10 1.64 -24.34
CA TYR A 437 -10.98 2.01 -25.19
C TYR A 437 -11.48 2.27 -26.61
N TRP A 438 -10.76 3.11 -27.34
CA TRP A 438 -11.02 3.40 -28.74
C TRP A 438 -9.74 3.91 -29.38
N GLY A 439 -9.63 3.72 -30.71
CA GLY A 439 -8.50 4.18 -31.46
C GLY A 439 -8.65 3.96 -32.94
N LYS A 440 -7.69 4.47 -33.65
CA LYS A 440 -7.59 4.34 -35.12
C LYS A 440 -6.14 4.40 -35.55
N GLY A 441 -5.86 3.81 -36.69
CA GLY A 441 -4.55 3.81 -37.31
C GLY A 441 -4.60 3.47 -38.79
N SER A 442 -3.42 3.38 -39.39
CA SER A 442 -3.24 2.96 -40.77
C SER A 442 -2.56 1.60 -40.81
N PHE A 443 -2.84 0.79 -41.83
CA PHE A 443 -2.14 -0.45 -42.12
C PHE A 443 -1.36 -0.27 -43.41
N THR A 444 -0.09 0.06 -43.29
CA THR A 444 0.80 0.49 -44.38
C THR A 444 0.92 -0.54 -45.48
N PRO A 445 1.04 -1.87 -45.24
CA PRO A 445 1.21 -2.87 -46.28
C PRO A 445 0.02 -2.94 -47.25
N MET A 446 -1.17 -2.54 -46.85
CA MET A 446 -2.39 -2.62 -47.63
C MET A 446 -3.06 -1.25 -47.88
N ASN A 447 -2.38 -0.17 -47.51
CA ASN A 447 -2.92 1.20 -47.58
C ASN A 447 -4.35 1.31 -47.03
N ALA A 448 -4.59 0.63 -45.91
CA ALA A 448 -5.89 0.55 -45.28
C ALA A 448 -5.90 1.33 -43.97
N THR A 449 -7.06 1.84 -43.57
CA THR A 449 -7.28 2.40 -42.23
C THR A 449 -8.02 1.41 -41.35
N TRP A 450 -7.66 1.35 -40.09
CA TRP A 450 -8.33 0.52 -39.11
C TRP A 450 -8.83 1.33 -37.92
N ASP A 451 -9.86 0.84 -37.28
CA ASP A 451 -10.37 1.37 -36.02
C ASP A 451 -10.59 0.25 -35.00
N VAL A 452 -10.57 0.62 -33.75
CA VAL A 452 -10.91 -0.27 -32.64
C VAL A 452 -11.70 0.49 -31.60
N ALA A 453 -12.71 -0.15 -31.03
CA ALA A 453 -13.45 0.34 -29.87
C ALA A 453 -13.92 -0.84 -29.03
N GLY A 454 -14.03 -0.63 -27.73
CA GLY A 454 -14.54 -1.66 -26.83
C GLY A 454 -14.68 -1.21 -25.41
N LYS A 455 -15.23 -2.13 -24.59
CA LYS A 455 -15.45 -1.97 -23.17
C LYS A 455 -15.08 -3.24 -22.44
N GLY A 456 -14.63 -3.10 -21.21
CA GLY A 456 -14.36 -4.25 -20.38
C GLY A 456 -14.31 -3.88 -18.91
N GLU A 457 -14.11 -4.90 -18.10
CA GLU A 457 -13.90 -4.75 -16.68
C GLU A 457 -12.88 -5.77 -16.18
N TRP A 458 -12.18 -5.38 -15.14
CA TRP A 458 -11.35 -6.25 -14.35
C TRP A 458 -11.94 -6.25 -12.94
N HIS A 459 -12.44 -7.39 -12.53
CA HIS A 459 -13.06 -7.58 -11.23
C HIS A 459 -12.40 -8.78 -10.56
N ASP A 460 -11.78 -8.56 -9.42
CA ASP A 460 -10.93 -9.54 -8.72
C ASP A 460 -9.89 -10.12 -9.70
N SER A 461 -9.80 -11.43 -9.81
CA SER A 461 -8.87 -12.11 -10.73
C SER A 461 -9.43 -12.33 -12.15
N THR A 462 -10.56 -11.71 -12.51
CA THR A 462 -11.25 -11.95 -13.79
C THR A 462 -11.27 -10.70 -14.66
N ILE A 463 -10.79 -10.82 -15.89
CA ILE A 463 -10.89 -9.79 -16.93
C ILE A 463 -12.01 -10.19 -17.89
N THR A 464 -12.97 -9.30 -18.10
CA THR A 464 -14.10 -9.49 -19.02
C THR A 464 -14.11 -8.39 -20.06
N LEU A 465 -13.98 -8.75 -21.33
CA LEU A 465 -14.22 -7.86 -22.44
C LEU A 465 -15.70 -7.96 -22.80
N THR A 466 -16.45 -6.88 -22.57
CA THR A 466 -17.92 -6.87 -22.74
C THR A 466 -18.34 -6.33 -24.10
N ASP A 467 -17.47 -5.60 -24.78
CA ASP A 467 -17.71 -5.04 -26.11
C ASP A 467 -16.38 -4.93 -26.85
N LEU A 468 -16.37 -5.29 -28.12
CA LEU A 468 -15.24 -5.14 -29.04
C LEU A 468 -15.79 -4.95 -30.45
N SER A 469 -15.28 -3.95 -31.13
CA SER A 469 -15.43 -3.77 -32.56
C SER A 469 -14.09 -3.28 -33.10
N THR A 470 -13.50 -4.02 -34.01
CA THR A 470 -12.29 -3.63 -34.73
C THR A 470 -12.35 -4.07 -36.18
N GLY A 471 -11.85 -3.27 -37.07
CA GLY A 471 -11.87 -3.62 -38.47
C GLY A 471 -11.16 -2.61 -39.37
N PHE A 472 -11.28 -2.84 -40.64
CA PHE A 472 -10.71 -2.02 -41.72
C PHE A 472 -11.84 -1.45 -42.59
N ASP A 473 -11.64 -0.28 -43.17
CA ASP A 473 -12.57 0.26 -44.17
C ASP A 473 -12.52 -0.59 -45.44
N GLN A 474 -11.33 -1.00 -45.85
CA GLN A 474 -11.09 -1.87 -46.98
C GLN A 474 -9.73 -2.57 -46.79
N LEU A 475 -9.64 -3.83 -47.16
CA LEU A 475 -8.41 -4.58 -47.06
C LEU A 475 -8.05 -5.12 -48.47
N GLN A 476 -6.87 -4.77 -48.97
CA GLN A 476 -6.39 -5.24 -50.24
C GLN A 476 -5.21 -6.20 -50.03
N TYR A 477 -5.35 -7.45 -50.48
CA TYR A 477 -4.31 -8.46 -50.38
C TYR A 477 -4.07 -9.11 -51.76
N GLY A 478 -2.93 -8.80 -52.35
CA GLY A 478 -2.61 -9.23 -53.71
C GLY A 478 -3.67 -8.76 -54.72
N THR A 479 -4.41 -9.72 -55.28
CA THR A 479 -5.47 -9.50 -56.26
C THR A 479 -6.88 -9.48 -55.67
N MET A 480 -6.97 -9.54 -54.35
CA MET A 480 -8.22 -9.63 -53.60
C MET A 480 -8.47 -8.33 -52.83
N THR A 481 -9.68 -7.83 -52.88
CA THR A 481 -10.16 -6.67 -52.09
C THR A 481 -11.31 -7.11 -51.24
N VAL A 482 -11.18 -6.98 -49.91
CA VAL A 482 -12.23 -7.27 -48.93
C VAL A 482 -12.84 -5.97 -48.45
N GLU A 483 -14.14 -5.80 -48.56
CA GLU A 483 -14.84 -4.62 -48.09
C GLU A 483 -15.20 -4.73 -46.62
N LYS A 484 -14.83 -3.72 -45.86
CA LYS A 484 -15.21 -3.51 -44.46
C LYS A 484 -15.12 -4.77 -43.56
N PRO A 485 -14.00 -5.50 -43.57
CA PRO A 485 -13.83 -6.63 -42.67
C PRO A 485 -13.83 -6.11 -41.20
N ARG A 486 -14.68 -6.69 -40.35
CA ARG A 486 -14.87 -6.24 -38.97
C ARG A 486 -15.05 -7.41 -38.00
N LEU A 487 -14.27 -7.40 -36.93
CA LEU A 487 -14.38 -8.33 -35.82
C LEU A 487 -15.21 -7.68 -34.70
N ILE A 488 -16.24 -8.38 -34.24
CA ILE A 488 -17.12 -7.94 -33.16
C ILE A 488 -17.32 -9.05 -32.13
N LEU A 489 -17.73 -8.69 -30.92
CA LEU A 489 -18.12 -9.67 -29.90
C LEU A 489 -19.58 -10.10 -30.07
N ASP A 490 -19.83 -11.41 -30.12
CA ASP A 490 -21.16 -12.01 -29.99
C ASP A 490 -21.51 -12.32 -28.53
N LYS A 491 -20.49 -12.71 -27.75
CA LYS A 491 -20.56 -12.93 -26.31
C LYS A 491 -19.29 -12.40 -25.64
N PRO A 492 -19.38 -11.93 -24.41
CA PRO A 492 -18.22 -11.45 -23.69
C PRO A 492 -17.06 -12.45 -23.71
N VAL A 493 -15.86 -11.93 -23.89
CA VAL A 493 -14.63 -12.70 -23.68
C VAL A 493 -14.24 -12.58 -22.22
N VAL A 494 -14.14 -13.72 -21.56
CA VAL A 494 -13.82 -13.81 -20.13
C VAL A 494 -12.47 -14.52 -19.96
N TRP A 495 -11.58 -13.87 -19.27
CA TRP A 495 -10.29 -14.42 -18.87
C TRP A 495 -10.19 -14.48 -17.36
N GLY A 496 -10.33 -15.70 -16.81
CA GLY A 496 -10.08 -16.00 -15.40
C GLY A 496 -8.60 -16.24 -15.17
N ARG A 497 -7.98 -15.42 -14.33
CA ARG A 497 -6.54 -15.44 -14.00
C ARG A 497 -6.21 -16.24 -12.74
N ASP A 498 -7.17 -16.99 -12.19
CA ASP A 498 -6.91 -17.88 -11.06
C ASP A 498 -5.80 -18.88 -11.44
N ALA A 499 -4.72 -18.90 -10.67
CA ALA A 499 -3.57 -19.78 -10.92
C ALA A 499 -3.91 -21.28 -10.87
N GLN A 500 -4.94 -21.66 -10.10
CA GLN A 500 -5.37 -23.05 -9.99
C GLN A 500 -6.36 -23.45 -11.09
N HIS A 501 -7.18 -22.50 -11.55
CA HIS A 501 -8.25 -22.76 -12.54
C HIS A 501 -8.26 -21.67 -13.63
N PRO A 502 -7.17 -21.54 -14.41
CA PRO A 502 -7.13 -20.54 -15.47
C PRO A 502 -8.16 -20.87 -16.54
N SER A 503 -8.90 -19.90 -17.03
CA SER A 503 -9.94 -20.07 -18.04
C SER A 503 -9.97 -18.91 -19.02
N PHE A 504 -10.24 -19.22 -20.29
CA PHE A 504 -10.40 -18.23 -21.33
C PHE A 504 -11.53 -18.66 -22.27
N SER A 505 -12.59 -17.87 -22.39
CA SER A 505 -13.74 -18.23 -23.22
C SER A 505 -14.45 -16.99 -23.78
N GLY A 506 -15.14 -17.16 -24.90
CA GLY A 506 -15.93 -16.10 -25.52
C GLY A 506 -16.48 -16.50 -26.88
N ALA A 507 -17.21 -15.59 -27.52
CA ALA A 507 -17.66 -15.76 -28.89
C ALA A 507 -17.54 -14.47 -29.68
N LEU A 508 -17.07 -14.59 -30.92
CA LEU A 508 -16.79 -13.49 -31.83
C LEU A 508 -17.38 -13.77 -33.21
N SER A 509 -17.68 -12.69 -33.92
CA SER A 509 -18.02 -12.71 -35.34
C SER A 509 -17.03 -11.88 -36.14
N LEU A 510 -16.52 -12.43 -37.22
CA LEU A 510 -15.79 -11.70 -38.24
C LEU A 510 -16.70 -11.52 -39.46
N ASP A 511 -17.16 -10.31 -39.65
CA ASP A 511 -18.03 -9.92 -40.78
C ASP A 511 -17.18 -9.24 -41.86
N ALA A 512 -17.48 -9.50 -43.12
CA ALA A 512 -16.94 -8.81 -44.25
C ALA A 512 -18.01 -8.51 -45.27
N GLY A 513 -17.90 -7.40 -45.96
CA GLY A 513 -18.69 -7.11 -47.13
C GLY A 513 -18.33 -8.03 -48.31
N GLN A 514 -18.51 -7.55 -49.51
CA GLN A 514 -18.11 -8.34 -50.67
C GLN A 514 -16.57 -8.48 -50.73
N THR A 515 -16.12 -9.64 -51.20
CA THR A 515 -14.69 -9.83 -51.55
C THR A 515 -14.57 -9.92 -53.04
N LEU A 516 -13.88 -8.93 -53.62
CA LEU A 516 -13.65 -8.82 -55.05
C LEU A 516 -12.29 -9.47 -55.40
N PHE A 517 -12.30 -10.29 -56.42
CA PHE A 517 -11.07 -10.90 -57.00
C PHE A 517 -10.73 -10.26 -58.34
N THR A 518 -9.46 -10.28 -58.71
CA THR A 518 -9.05 -9.89 -60.05
C THR A 518 -9.69 -10.84 -61.06
N GLY A 519 -10.34 -10.29 -62.10
CA GLY A 519 -11.15 -11.05 -63.06
C GLY A 519 -12.61 -10.96 -62.82
N GLY A 520 -13.04 -10.15 -61.81
CA GLY A 520 -14.43 -9.80 -61.57
C GLY A 520 -15.26 -10.83 -60.77
N SER A 521 -14.64 -11.92 -60.31
CA SER A 521 -15.28 -12.86 -59.40
C SER A 521 -15.59 -12.18 -58.06
N VAL A 522 -16.70 -12.48 -57.46
CA VAL A 522 -17.19 -11.84 -56.22
C VAL A 522 -17.59 -12.92 -55.22
N LEU A 523 -16.96 -12.90 -54.03
CA LEU A 523 -17.48 -13.62 -52.87
C LEU A 523 -18.57 -12.76 -52.23
N PRO A 524 -19.79 -13.26 -52.01
CA PRO A 524 -20.82 -12.51 -51.32
C PRO A 524 -20.41 -12.09 -49.92
N PRO A 525 -21.12 -11.13 -49.27
CA PRO A 525 -20.91 -10.78 -47.89
C PRO A 525 -20.80 -12.02 -47.03
N SER A 526 -19.73 -12.07 -46.17
CA SER A 526 -19.39 -13.24 -45.40
C SER A 526 -19.34 -12.96 -43.92
N THR A 527 -19.70 -13.97 -43.13
CA THR A 527 -19.65 -13.93 -41.66
C THR A 527 -19.06 -15.24 -41.14
N LEU A 528 -18.00 -15.13 -40.36
CA LEU A 528 -17.43 -16.21 -39.59
C LEU A 528 -17.79 -16.02 -38.11
N LYS A 529 -18.70 -16.84 -37.57
CA LYS A 529 -19.00 -16.87 -36.13
C LYS A 529 -18.19 -17.95 -35.48
N PHE A 530 -17.44 -17.60 -34.42
CA PHE A 530 -16.60 -18.57 -33.75
C PHE A 530 -16.58 -18.36 -32.23
N SER A 531 -16.43 -19.44 -31.50
CA SER A 531 -16.18 -19.46 -30.06
C SER A 531 -14.73 -19.81 -29.77
N VAL A 532 -14.21 -19.25 -28.69
CA VAL A 532 -12.89 -19.53 -28.16
C VAL A 532 -13.02 -20.21 -26.80
N ASP A 533 -12.13 -21.16 -26.51
CA ASP A 533 -12.09 -21.89 -25.25
C ASP A 533 -10.64 -22.31 -24.97
N GLY A 534 -10.12 -21.99 -23.79
CA GLY A 534 -8.73 -22.25 -23.44
C GLY A 534 -8.35 -21.86 -22.03
N ARG A 535 -7.05 -21.75 -21.81
CA ARG A 535 -6.48 -21.35 -20.52
C ARG A 535 -6.31 -19.84 -20.40
N ASP A 536 -5.81 -19.23 -21.45
CA ASP A 536 -5.46 -17.82 -21.50
C ASP A 536 -5.44 -17.32 -22.96
N PRO A 537 -5.32 -16.02 -23.20
CA PRO A 537 -5.27 -15.45 -24.56
C PRO A 537 -4.09 -15.94 -25.42
N THR A 538 -3.07 -16.55 -24.83
CA THR A 538 -1.91 -17.07 -25.56
C THR A 538 -2.09 -18.53 -25.99
N TYR A 539 -3.06 -19.23 -25.42
CA TYR A 539 -3.35 -20.63 -25.76
C TYR A 539 -4.84 -20.94 -25.66
N PHE A 540 -5.50 -21.05 -26.81
CA PHE A 540 -6.91 -21.40 -26.89
C PHE A 540 -7.25 -22.21 -28.14
N LEU A 541 -8.35 -22.92 -28.08
CA LEU A 541 -9.02 -23.57 -29.19
C LEU A 541 -10.12 -22.66 -29.73
N PHE A 542 -10.37 -22.73 -31.02
CA PHE A 542 -11.53 -22.07 -31.62
C PHE A 542 -12.30 -23.01 -32.52
N LYS A 543 -13.59 -22.78 -32.60
CA LYS A 543 -14.52 -23.48 -33.50
C LYS A 543 -15.58 -22.53 -33.98
N GLY A 544 -15.98 -22.65 -35.24
CA GLY A 544 -16.96 -21.74 -35.81
C GLY A 544 -17.50 -22.19 -37.17
N ASP A 545 -18.41 -21.38 -37.68
CA ASP A 545 -19.08 -21.58 -38.94
C ASP A 545 -18.94 -20.30 -39.81
N LEU A 546 -18.48 -20.49 -41.04
CA LEU A 546 -18.34 -19.44 -42.05
C LEU A 546 -19.49 -19.57 -43.08
N HIS A 547 -20.18 -18.45 -43.29
CA HIS A 547 -21.16 -18.28 -44.34
C HIS A 547 -20.74 -17.18 -45.30
N ALA A 548 -20.98 -17.37 -46.60
CA ALA A 548 -20.78 -16.34 -47.59
C ALA A 548 -21.93 -16.40 -48.63
N GLY A 549 -22.99 -15.60 -48.42
CA GLY A 549 -24.23 -15.73 -49.13
C GLY A 549 -24.88 -17.10 -48.90
N GLU A 550 -25.05 -17.87 -49.98
CA GLU A 550 -25.56 -19.25 -49.93
C GLU A 550 -24.44 -20.30 -49.71
N ILE A 551 -23.17 -19.90 -49.73
CA ILE A 551 -22.05 -20.78 -49.50
C ILE A 551 -21.89 -21.05 -48.01
N GLY A 552 -21.82 -22.30 -47.64
CA GLY A 552 -21.66 -22.73 -46.23
C GLY A 552 -22.86 -23.41 -45.62
N PRO A 553 -22.86 -23.68 -44.29
CA PRO A 553 -21.81 -23.31 -43.32
C PRO A 553 -20.52 -24.11 -43.52
N VAL A 554 -19.40 -23.40 -43.74
CA VAL A 554 -18.08 -24.01 -43.70
C VAL A 554 -17.65 -24.11 -42.23
N ARG A 555 -17.49 -25.33 -41.71
CA ARG A 555 -17.05 -25.53 -40.34
C ARG A 555 -15.56 -25.30 -40.22
N VAL A 556 -15.18 -24.47 -39.26
CA VAL A 556 -13.78 -24.15 -38.98
C VAL A 556 -13.45 -24.51 -37.56
N ASN A 557 -12.32 -25.15 -37.34
CA ASN A 557 -11.76 -25.30 -36.00
C ASN A 557 -10.23 -25.20 -36.02
N GLY A 558 -9.67 -24.91 -34.88
CA GLY A 558 -8.22 -24.82 -34.76
C GLY A 558 -7.78 -24.44 -33.35
N ARG A 559 -6.52 -24.07 -33.28
CA ARG A 559 -5.87 -23.62 -32.07
C ARG A 559 -4.93 -22.45 -32.34
N TRP A 560 -4.82 -21.61 -31.36
CA TRP A 560 -3.80 -20.58 -31.20
C TRP A 560 -2.81 -20.98 -30.12
N ASP A 561 -1.50 -20.90 -30.34
CA ASP A 561 -0.45 -21.26 -29.39
C ASP A 561 0.47 -20.07 -29.00
N GLY A 562 -0.03 -18.85 -29.17
CA GLY A 562 0.68 -17.61 -28.87
C GLY A 562 1.53 -17.08 -30.05
N ILE A 563 1.89 -17.94 -31.00
CA ILE A 563 2.74 -17.59 -32.15
C ILE A 563 2.08 -18.05 -33.46
N ARG A 564 1.40 -19.19 -33.42
CA ARG A 564 0.90 -19.86 -34.62
C ARG A 564 -0.57 -20.21 -34.53
N LEU A 565 -1.32 -19.81 -35.53
CA LEU A 565 -2.67 -20.29 -35.79
C LEU A 565 -2.64 -21.53 -36.65
N ARG A 566 -3.30 -22.61 -36.26
CA ARG A 566 -3.48 -23.82 -37.06
C ARG A 566 -4.91 -24.26 -36.99
N GLY A 567 -5.46 -24.74 -38.11
CA GLY A 567 -6.83 -25.19 -38.16
C GLY A 567 -7.20 -25.99 -39.37
N ASN A 568 -8.44 -26.40 -39.40
CA ASN A 568 -9.09 -27.08 -40.49
C ASN A 568 -10.42 -26.42 -40.81
N ALA A 569 -10.75 -26.43 -42.09
CA ALA A 569 -12.03 -25.97 -42.63
C ALA A 569 -12.67 -27.12 -43.44
N TRP A 570 -13.95 -27.37 -43.18
CA TRP A 570 -14.73 -28.39 -43.87
C TRP A 570 -15.88 -27.72 -44.59
N TRP A 571 -15.84 -27.75 -45.92
CA TRP A 571 -16.97 -27.39 -46.80
C TRP A 571 -17.99 -28.53 -46.76
N PRO A 572 -19.25 -28.25 -46.44
CA PRO A 572 -20.28 -29.27 -46.55
C PRO A 572 -20.53 -29.58 -48.02
N LYS A 573 -21.24 -30.70 -48.25
CA LYS A 573 -21.72 -31.06 -49.56
C LYS A 573 -22.76 -30.04 -50.04
N GLN A 574 -22.44 -29.25 -51.06
CA GLN A 574 -23.31 -28.19 -51.58
C GLN A 574 -23.44 -28.26 -53.11
N SER A 575 -24.54 -27.76 -53.59
CA SER A 575 -24.73 -27.58 -55.04
C SER A 575 -23.64 -26.67 -55.64
N LEU A 576 -23.15 -27.04 -56.83
CA LEU A 576 -22.17 -26.23 -57.54
C LEU A 576 -22.76 -24.83 -57.89
N THR A 577 -24.04 -24.71 -58.06
CA THR A 577 -24.74 -23.44 -58.38
C THR A 577 -24.54 -22.33 -57.34
N VAL A 578 -24.38 -22.67 -56.06
CA VAL A 578 -24.15 -21.68 -55.02
C VAL A 578 -22.81 -20.93 -55.17
N PHE A 579 -21.87 -21.51 -55.94
CA PHE A 579 -20.55 -20.92 -56.22
C PHE A 579 -20.58 -20.03 -57.48
N GLN A 580 -21.72 -19.84 -58.12
CA GLN A 580 -21.88 -18.97 -59.31
C GLN A 580 -21.22 -17.59 -59.18
N PRO A 581 -21.32 -16.88 -58.05
CA PRO A 581 -20.66 -15.56 -57.87
C PRO A 581 -19.13 -15.62 -57.97
N LEU A 582 -18.51 -16.78 -57.72
CA LEU A 582 -17.08 -16.98 -57.85
C LEU A 582 -16.62 -17.30 -59.27
N ALA A 583 -17.53 -17.61 -60.17
CA ALA A 583 -17.22 -17.80 -61.59
C ALA A 583 -16.77 -16.48 -62.23
N PRO A 584 -15.63 -16.40 -62.92
CA PRO A 584 -15.18 -15.17 -63.59
C PRO A 584 -16.23 -14.69 -64.62
N PRO A 585 -16.68 -13.44 -64.51
CA PRO A 585 -17.70 -12.91 -65.43
C PRO A 585 -17.31 -12.99 -66.93
N ASP A 586 -16.00 -12.82 -67.22
CA ASP A 586 -15.46 -12.88 -68.56
C ASP A 586 -15.65 -14.25 -69.24
N TRP A 587 -15.74 -15.32 -68.44
CA TRP A 587 -15.94 -16.66 -68.95
C TRP A 587 -17.39 -16.91 -69.36
N LYS A 588 -18.34 -16.01 -68.93
CA LYS A 588 -19.78 -16.15 -69.17
C LYS A 588 -20.31 -17.56 -68.81
N MET A 589 -19.63 -18.20 -67.85
CA MET A 589 -19.89 -19.57 -67.42
C MET A 589 -21.11 -19.58 -66.48
N ASN A 590 -22.02 -20.50 -66.72
CA ASN A 590 -23.20 -20.73 -65.85
C ASN A 590 -23.06 -22.13 -65.24
N LEU A 591 -22.88 -22.19 -63.92
CA LEU A 591 -22.80 -23.42 -63.18
C LEU A 591 -24.20 -24.01 -63.01
N ARG A 592 -24.43 -25.27 -63.39
CA ARG A 592 -25.78 -25.87 -63.45
C ARG A 592 -25.93 -27.01 -62.45
N ASP A 593 -25.14 -28.08 -62.58
CA ASP A 593 -25.28 -29.27 -61.83
C ASP A 593 -23.98 -29.63 -61.12
N GLY A 594 -24.07 -30.50 -60.14
CA GLY A 594 -22.93 -30.98 -59.41
C GLY A 594 -22.94 -30.67 -57.93
N GLU A 595 -22.18 -31.40 -57.19
CA GLU A 595 -21.98 -31.25 -55.76
C GLU A 595 -20.50 -31.09 -55.45
N LEU A 596 -20.17 -30.08 -54.69
CA LEU A 596 -18.83 -29.78 -54.20
C LEU A 596 -18.74 -30.02 -52.68
N TYR A 597 -17.72 -30.67 -52.22
CA TYR A 597 -17.29 -30.69 -50.81
C TYR A 597 -15.78 -30.67 -50.71
N ALA A 598 -15.22 -30.07 -49.65
CA ALA A 598 -13.80 -29.90 -49.49
C ALA A 598 -13.35 -29.93 -48.04
N GLN A 599 -12.10 -30.27 -47.82
CA GLN A 599 -11.42 -30.12 -46.55
C GLN A 599 -10.07 -29.42 -46.81
N VAL A 600 -9.82 -28.40 -46.01
CA VAL A 600 -8.59 -27.59 -46.09
C VAL A 600 -7.98 -27.48 -44.71
N ALA A 601 -6.69 -27.81 -44.61
CA ALA A 601 -5.89 -27.48 -43.44
C ALA A 601 -5.18 -26.15 -43.67
N PHE A 602 -5.13 -25.29 -42.67
CA PHE A 602 -4.46 -24.00 -42.77
C PHE A 602 -3.56 -23.73 -41.57
N SER A 603 -2.55 -22.91 -41.78
CA SER A 603 -1.69 -22.35 -40.73
C SER A 603 -1.29 -20.92 -41.06
N ALA A 604 -1.16 -20.08 -40.01
CA ALA A 604 -0.63 -18.75 -40.12
C ALA A 604 0.39 -18.48 -39.01
N ALA A 605 1.52 -17.89 -39.33
CA ALA A 605 2.54 -17.45 -38.39
C ALA A 605 3.24 -16.20 -38.93
N PRO A 606 3.75 -15.28 -38.08
CA PRO A 606 4.34 -14.02 -38.53
C PRO A 606 5.47 -14.21 -39.55
N GLU A 607 6.38 -15.16 -39.34
CA GLU A 607 7.52 -15.40 -40.24
C GLU A 607 7.21 -16.28 -41.44
N GLN A 608 6.13 -17.07 -41.39
CA GLN A 608 5.83 -18.07 -42.44
C GLN A 608 4.64 -17.68 -43.31
N GLY A 609 3.93 -16.59 -42.93
CA GLY A 609 2.71 -16.15 -43.58
C GLY A 609 1.57 -17.17 -43.45
N PHE A 610 0.57 -17.03 -44.29
CA PHE A 610 -0.57 -17.95 -44.39
C PHE A 610 -0.23 -19.09 -45.36
N ARG A 611 -0.51 -20.34 -44.92
CA ARG A 611 -0.39 -21.57 -45.74
C ARG A 611 -1.68 -22.36 -45.62
N ALA A 612 -2.16 -22.85 -46.75
CA ALA A 612 -3.33 -23.72 -46.82
C ALA A 612 -3.09 -24.84 -47.81
N GLY A 613 -3.63 -25.99 -47.48
CA GLY A 613 -3.59 -27.15 -48.36
C GLY A 613 -4.74 -28.10 -48.06
N GLY A 614 -5.29 -28.74 -49.04
CA GLY A 614 -6.45 -29.58 -48.85
C GLY A 614 -6.83 -30.37 -50.08
N HIS A 615 -7.96 -31.04 -50.01
CA HIS A 615 -8.58 -31.75 -51.11
C HIS A 615 -10.07 -31.40 -51.21
N GLY A 616 -10.54 -31.41 -52.46
CA GLY A 616 -11.95 -31.23 -52.77
C GLY A 616 -12.42 -32.28 -53.75
N VAL A 617 -13.69 -32.54 -53.71
CA VAL A 617 -14.35 -33.50 -54.62
C VAL A 617 -15.55 -32.80 -55.27
N LEU A 618 -15.54 -32.78 -56.59
CA LEU A 618 -16.64 -32.37 -57.42
C LEU A 618 -17.30 -33.60 -58.08
N LYS A 619 -18.59 -33.83 -57.84
CA LYS A 619 -19.34 -34.93 -58.45
C LYS A 619 -20.40 -34.36 -59.40
N GLY A 620 -20.48 -34.91 -60.60
CA GLY A 620 -21.48 -34.59 -61.58
C GLY A 620 -21.54 -33.13 -61.98
N GLY A 621 -20.40 -32.44 -61.91
CA GLY A 621 -20.32 -31.02 -62.23
C GLY A 621 -20.58 -30.76 -63.71
N SER A 622 -21.47 -29.79 -63.96
CA SER A 622 -21.71 -29.25 -65.32
C SER A 622 -21.73 -27.73 -65.30
N ALA A 623 -21.22 -27.15 -66.37
CA ALA A 623 -21.26 -25.73 -66.57
C ALA A 623 -21.59 -25.47 -68.04
N TRP A 624 -22.40 -24.46 -68.27
CA TRP A 624 -22.70 -23.97 -69.62
C TRP A 624 -21.89 -22.72 -69.88
N MET A 625 -21.27 -22.67 -71.06
CA MET A 625 -20.66 -21.48 -71.59
C MET A 625 -21.25 -21.19 -73.00
N PRO A 626 -21.55 -19.91 -73.32
CA PRO A 626 -22.01 -19.58 -74.65
C PRO A 626 -20.91 -19.86 -75.67
N ASP A 627 -21.30 -20.40 -76.79
CA ASP A 627 -20.41 -20.54 -77.94
C ASP A 627 -19.94 -19.14 -78.37
N ASN A 628 -18.62 -18.94 -78.59
CA ASN A 628 -18.06 -17.69 -79.14
C ASN A 628 -18.38 -17.53 -80.62
#